data_36e6edb887f561baaf36fd4cb9d6466b
#
_entry.id   36e6edb887f561baaf36fd4cb9d6466b
#
_cell.length_a   1.000
_cell.length_b   1.000
_cell.length_c   1.000
_cell.angle_alpha   90.00
_cell.angle_beta   90.00
_cell.angle_gamma   90.00
#
_symmetry.space_group_name_H-M   'P 1'
#
loop_
_entity.id
_entity.type
_entity.pdbx_description
1 polymer ?
#
loop_
_entity_poly.entity_id
_entity_poly.type
_entity_poly.pdbx_seq_one_letter_code
_entity_poly.pdbx_strand_id
1 'polypeptide(L)'
;MFGGFRFFPPVVKVLLIINVAVFFFTAFFGYFHIGEISFGRIFDLFFGLMPLEHGFFPWQLITYQFIHADIIHLLFNMVFGLWMFGKEVEQVWGSKKFLFYYLFCGVMAGIAQLILAPIFEPVLGPTVGASGAIYGVLIAFATMFPDQYVYIYFLIPVKVKYFVMGLIVLGVMSVGGPGNIANLAHLGGALAGYLYILYDRYRIRSGGKITGAFQSRTASSQWSQPSSSDGDTTNAKVYDIKESKSFEQKDEQSTSQKRIDDILDKISNSGYQSLSDEEKKILFEASKRMN
;
A
#
# COMPACT_ATOMS: atom_id res chain seq x y z
N MET A 1 -15.80 -4.84 -13.44
CA MET A 1 -14.91 -5.95 -13.04
C MET A 1 -14.34 -5.65 -11.67
N PHE A 2 -14.85 -6.27 -10.63
CA PHE A 2 -14.30 -6.18 -9.28
C PHE A 2 -12.95 -6.90 -9.31
N GLY A 3 -11.84 -6.15 -9.22
CA GLY A 3 -10.52 -6.74 -9.00
C GLY A 3 -10.56 -7.44 -7.65
N GLY A 4 -10.62 -8.78 -7.66
CA GLY A 4 -10.56 -9.56 -6.44
C GLY A 4 -9.33 -9.17 -5.61
N PHE A 5 -9.47 -9.15 -4.30
CA PHE A 5 -8.40 -8.89 -3.34
C PHE A 5 -7.23 -9.84 -3.62
N ARG A 6 -6.09 -9.29 -4.04
CA ARG A 6 -4.90 -10.10 -4.35
C ARG A 6 -4.06 -10.24 -3.11
N PHE A 7 -3.85 -11.48 -2.66
CA PHE A 7 -2.99 -11.77 -1.52
C PHE A 7 -1.55 -11.27 -1.71
N PHE A 8 -1.04 -11.38 -2.94
CA PHE A 8 0.24 -10.79 -3.36
C PHE A 8 0.03 -9.91 -4.60
N PRO A 9 -0.08 -8.59 -4.45
CA PRO A 9 -0.04 -7.67 -5.57
C PRO A 9 1.31 -7.75 -6.32
N PRO A 10 1.35 -7.40 -7.63
CA PRO A 10 2.51 -7.69 -8.48
C PRO A 10 3.83 -7.11 -7.99
N VAL A 11 3.86 -5.84 -7.56
CA VAL A 11 5.10 -5.17 -7.13
C VAL A 11 5.54 -5.67 -5.77
N VAL A 12 4.64 -5.77 -4.80
CA VAL A 12 4.95 -6.37 -3.50
C VAL A 12 5.52 -7.76 -3.68
N LYS A 13 4.92 -8.61 -4.54
CA LYS A 13 5.44 -9.94 -4.84
C LYS A 13 6.87 -9.91 -5.38
N VAL A 14 7.14 -9.04 -6.36
CA VAL A 14 8.47 -8.92 -6.98
C VAL A 14 9.49 -8.42 -5.97
N LEU A 15 9.16 -7.39 -5.18
CA LEU A 15 10.04 -6.86 -4.13
C LEU A 15 10.36 -7.93 -3.08
N LEU A 16 9.37 -8.72 -2.64
CA LEU A 16 9.59 -9.84 -1.72
C LEU A 16 10.58 -10.86 -2.31
N ILE A 17 10.36 -11.28 -3.57
CA ILE A 17 11.22 -12.26 -4.23
C ILE A 17 12.65 -11.74 -4.35
N ILE A 18 12.85 -10.48 -4.78
CA ILE A 18 14.19 -9.89 -4.93
C ILE A 18 14.92 -9.85 -3.58
N ASN A 19 14.28 -9.34 -2.52
CA ASN A 19 14.90 -9.23 -1.20
C ASN A 19 15.28 -10.61 -0.63
N VAL A 20 14.37 -11.59 -0.73
CA VAL A 20 14.64 -12.96 -0.30
C VAL A 20 15.77 -13.58 -1.11
N ALA A 21 15.76 -13.41 -2.45
CA ALA A 21 16.80 -13.94 -3.32
C ALA A 21 18.18 -13.34 -3.01
N VAL A 22 18.26 -12.01 -2.85
CA VAL A 22 19.51 -11.31 -2.48
C VAL A 22 20.01 -11.80 -1.13
N PHE A 23 19.13 -11.93 -0.14
CA PHE A 23 19.50 -12.40 1.20
C PHE A 23 20.08 -13.82 1.16
N PHE A 24 19.42 -14.77 0.51
CA PHE A 24 19.94 -16.14 0.42
C PHE A 24 21.20 -16.21 -0.44
N PHE A 25 21.32 -15.40 -1.48
CA PHE A 25 22.54 -15.29 -2.26
C PHE A 25 23.70 -14.82 -1.39
N THR A 26 23.54 -13.73 -0.63
CA THR A 26 24.59 -13.21 0.25
C THR A 26 24.88 -14.14 1.43
N ALA A 27 23.86 -14.82 1.98
CA ALA A 27 24.04 -15.82 3.02
C ALA A 27 24.82 -17.05 2.53
N PHE A 28 24.58 -17.51 1.31
CA PHE A 28 25.27 -18.68 0.74
C PHE A 28 26.70 -18.35 0.31
N PHE A 29 26.89 -17.26 -0.43
CA PHE A 29 28.21 -16.88 -0.95
C PHE A 29 29.05 -16.06 0.04
N GLY A 30 28.44 -15.48 1.06
CA GLY A 30 29.07 -14.55 1.99
C GLY A 30 30.27 -15.13 2.78
N TYR A 31 30.29 -16.45 2.95
CA TYR A 31 31.39 -17.15 3.63
C TYR A 31 32.62 -17.41 2.75
N PHE A 32 32.49 -17.30 1.42
CA PHE A 32 33.65 -17.45 0.54
C PHE A 32 34.59 -16.24 0.71
N HIS A 33 35.89 -16.49 0.72
CA HIS A 33 36.90 -15.45 0.86
C HIS A 33 37.62 -15.20 -0.47
N ILE A 34 37.85 -13.92 -0.75
CA ILE A 34 38.71 -13.47 -1.83
C ILE A 34 39.90 -12.77 -1.16
N GLY A 35 41.00 -13.50 -1.00
CA GLY A 35 42.09 -13.09 -0.13
C GLY A 35 41.68 -13.10 1.34
N GLU A 36 41.89 -12.03 2.04
CA GLU A 36 41.57 -11.87 3.49
C GLU A 36 40.10 -11.39 3.72
N ILE A 37 39.38 -11.01 2.67
CA ILE A 37 38.07 -10.39 2.78
C ILE A 37 37.00 -11.39 2.36
N SER A 38 35.94 -11.53 3.16
CA SER A 38 34.78 -12.35 2.80
C SER A 38 33.98 -11.72 1.65
N PHE A 39 33.40 -12.55 0.79
CA PHE A 39 32.54 -12.09 -0.30
C PHE A 39 31.36 -11.25 0.24
N GLY A 40 30.76 -11.65 1.36
CA GLY A 40 29.68 -10.87 2.00
C GLY A 40 30.13 -9.45 2.31
N ARG A 41 31.34 -9.28 2.86
CA ARG A 41 31.89 -7.94 3.15
C ARG A 41 32.11 -7.13 1.87
N ILE A 42 32.63 -7.75 0.82
CA ILE A 42 32.83 -7.08 -0.48
C ILE A 42 31.45 -6.66 -1.05
N PHE A 43 30.47 -7.56 -0.96
CA PHE A 43 29.09 -7.27 -1.44
C PHE A 43 28.48 -6.09 -0.69
N ASP A 44 28.59 -6.07 0.64
CA ASP A 44 28.05 -4.97 1.45
C ASP A 44 28.74 -3.63 1.17
N LEU A 45 30.07 -3.63 0.97
CA LEU A 45 30.82 -2.40 0.62
C LEU A 45 30.45 -1.88 -0.78
N PHE A 46 30.10 -2.74 -1.73
CA PHE A 46 29.80 -2.34 -3.10
C PHE A 46 28.34 -1.99 -3.31
N PHE A 47 27.42 -2.67 -2.65
CA PHE A 47 25.96 -2.51 -2.84
C PHE A 47 25.23 -1.87 -1.65
N GLY A 48 25.77 -1.96 -0.42
CA GLY A 48 25.28 -1.23 0.75
C GLY A 48 25.58 0.26 0.65
N LEU A 49 24.81 1.09 1.33
CA LEU A 49 24.98 2.55 1.31
C LEU A 49 26.17 2.96 2.18
N MET A 50 27.29 3.23 1.54
CA MET A 50 28.51 3.70 2.20
C MET A 50 28.44 5.20 2.53
N PRO A 51 29.05 5.65 3.65
CA PRO A 51 29.23 7.09 3.90
C PRO A 51 30.01 7.77 2.76
N LEU A 52 29.71 9.05 2.52
CA LEU A 52 30.29 9.81 1.39
C LEU A 52 31.82 9.76 1.36
N GLU A 53 32.45 9.82 2.52
CA GLU A 53 33.92 9.83 2.69
C GLU A 53 34.56 8.43 2.62
N HIS A 54 33.73 7.36 2.60
CA HIS A 54 34.21 5.97 2.74
C HIS A 54 33.85 5.07 1.56
N GLY A 55 33.71 5.61 0.36
CA GLY A 55 33.49 4.81 -0.86
C GLY A 55 32.04 4.73 -1.31
N PHE A 56 31.29 5.81 -1.16
CA PHE A 56 29.95 5.96 -1.73
C PHE A 56 29.96 5.89 -3.25
N PHE A 57 28.98 5.12 -3.78
CA PHE A 57 28.64 5.07 -5.20
C PHE A 57 27.15 5.38 -5.43
N PRO A 58 26.77 6.12 -6.49
CA PRO A 58 25.39 6.56 -6.71
C PRO A 58 24.34 5.43 -6.76
N TRP A 59 24.69 4.25 -7.29
CA TRP A 59 23.78 3.10 -7.33
C TRP A 59 23.41 2.57 -5.94
N GLN A 60 24.25 2.82 -4.93
CA GLN A 60 23.99 2.40 -3.55
C GLN A 60 22.71 3.02 -2.98
N LEU A 61 22.25 4.18 -3.47
CA LEU A 61 20.96 4.77 -3.11
C LEU A 61 19.76 3.86 -3.44
N ILE A 62 19.95 2.93 -4.39
CA ILE A 62 18.91 1.96 -4.76
C ILE A 62 19.23 0.57 -4.19
N THR A 63 20.47 0.11 -4.33
CA THR A 63 20.82 -1.28 -4.04
C THR A 63 20.77 -1.62 -2.56
N TYR A 64 21.12 -0.68 -1.68
CA TYR A 64 21.13 -0.89 -0.22
C TYR A 64 19.77 -1.34 0.33
N GLN A 65 18.66 -0.94 -0.35
CA GLN A 65 17.30 -1.25 0.03
C GLN A 65 16.98 -2.76 -0.09
N PHE A 66 17.81 -3.52 -0.78
CA PHE A 66 17.60 -4.95 -1.04
C PHE A 66 18.53 -5.85 -0.22
N ILE A 67 19.41 -5.28 0.59
CA ILE A 67 20.36 -6.03 1.44
C ILE A 67 19.83 -6.06 2.87
N HIS A 68 19.96 -7.20 3.54
CA HIS A 68 19.54 -7.35 4.94
C HIS A 68 20.64 -8.02 5.76
N ALA A 69 20.92 -7.46 6.93
CA ALA A 69 22.01 -7.92 7.78
C ALA A 69 21.78 -9.33 8.36
N ASP A 70 20.53 -9.66 8.67
CA ASP A 70 20.16 -10.94 9.26
C ASP A 70 18.70 -11.33 8.87
N ILE A 71 18.32 -12.57 9.21
CA ILE A 71 17.02 -13.14 8.89
C ILE A 71 15.87 -12.43 9.59
N ILE A 72 16.08 -11.94 10.81
CA ILE A 72 15.05 -11.22 11.58
C ILE A 72 14.80 -9.87 10.93
N HIS A 73 15.88 -9.17 10.55
CA HIS A 73 15.81 -7.92 9.81
C HIS A 73 15.05 -8.09 8.48
N LEU A 74 15.34 -9.15 7.71
CA LEU A 74 14.61 -9.49 6.50
C LEU A 74 13.12 -9.75 6.79
N LEU A 75 12.80 -10.60 7.77
CA LEU A 75 11.41 -10.97 8.08
C LEU A 75 10.59 -9.76 8.52
N PHE A 76 11.13 -8.89 9.36
CA PHE A 76 10.43 -7.66 9.77
C PHE A 76 10.15 -6.75 8.58
N ASN A 77 11.12 -6.54 7.70
CA ASN A 77 10.90 -5.72 6.51
C ASN A 77 9.89 -6.34 5.56
N MET A 78 10.00 -7.65 5.28
CA MET A 78 9.19 -8.31 4.26
C MET A 78 7.78 -8.61 4.75
N VAL A 79 7.61 -9.14 5.97
CA VAL A 79 6.30 -9.57 6.47
C VAL A 79 5.53 -8.37 7.04
N PHE A 80 6.12 -7.69 8.05
CA PHE A 80 5.41 -6.60 8.72
C PHE A 80 5.41 -5.30 7.90
N GLY A 81 6.51 -4.99 7.22
CA GLY A 81 6.58 -3.77 6.43
C GLY A 81 5.89 -3.90 5.08
N LEU A 82 6.49 -4.70 4.21
CA LEU A 82 6.11 -4.72 2.81
C LEU A 82 4.82 -5.52 2.55
N TRP A 83 4.69 -6.75 3.09
CA TRP A 83 3.51 -7.57 2.82
C TRP A 83 2.28 -7.06 3.57
N MET A 84 2.37 -6.77 4.86
CA MET A 84 1.21 -6.38 5.65
C MET A 84 0.66 -5.00 5.27
N PHE A 85 1.53 -4.00 5.09
CA PHE A 85 1.11 -2.63 4.76
C PHE A 85 1.24 -2.30 3.27
N GLY A 86 2.31 -2.73 2.62
CA GLY A 86 2.58 -2.41 1.22
C GLY A 86 1.54 -2.97 0.26
N LYS A 87 0.99 -4.17 0.53
CA LYS A 87 -0.06 -4.76 -0.32
C LYS A 87 -1.31 -3.91 -0.38
N GLU A 88 -1.74 -3.33 0.73
CA GLU A 88 -2.92 -2.47 0.79
C GLU A 88 -2.69 -1.16 0.02
N VAL A 89 -1.49 -0.57 0.20
CA VAL A 89 -1.11 0.65 -0.53
C VAL A 89 -1.06 0.38 -2.04
N GLU A 90 -0.45 -0.74 -2.46
CA GLU A 90 -0.40 -1.11 -3.88
C GLU A 90 -1.79 -1.36 -4.48
N GLN A 91 -2.69 -2.01 -3.73
CA GLN A 91 -4.06 -2.27 -4.20
C GLN A 91 -4.85 -0.97 -4.41
N VAL A 92 -4.65 0.04 -3.57
CA VAL A 92 -5.33 1.34 -3.69
C VAL A 92 -4.69 2.22 -4.77
N TRP A 93 -3.36 2.30 -4.79
CA TRP A 93 -2.65 3.23 -5.70
C TRP A 93 -2.32 2.65 -7.06
N GLY A 94 -2.35 1.33 -7.19
CA GLY A 94 -1.87 0.58 -8.34
C GLY A 94 -0.35 0.43 -8.35
N SER A 95 0.13 -0.61 -9.05
CA SER A 95 1.52 -1.07 -9.03
C SER A 95 2.54 0.00 -9.45
N LYS A 96 2.24 0.79 -10.49
CA LYS A 96 3.20 1.80 -10.99
C LYS A 96 3.46 2.92 -9.97
N LYS A 97 2.39 3.46 -9.35
CA LYS A 97 2.52 4.53 -8.36
C LYS A 97 3.16 4.01 -7.08
N PHE A 98 2.80 2.80 -6.65
CA PHE A 98 3.39 2.16 -5.48
C PHE A 98 4.89 1.93 -5.65
N LEU A 99 5.33 1.35 -6.78
CA LEU A 99 6.76 1.12 -7.04
C LEU A 99 7.56 2.43 -7.04
N PHE A 100 7.06 3.45 -7.74
CA PHE A 100 7.71 4.76 -7.74
C PHE A 100 7.83 5.33 -6.32
N TYR A 101 6.75 5.30 -5.56
CA TYR A 101 6.73 5.81 -4.18
C TYR A 101 7.68 5.06 -3.26
N TYR A 102 7.68 3.72 -3.33
CA TYR A 102 8.57 2.87 -2.56
C TYR A 102 10.04 3.21 -2.82
N LEU A 103 10.46 3.20 -4.08
CA LEU A 103 11.84 3.52 -4.46
C LEU A 103 12.21 4.98 -4.13
N PHE A 104 11.30 5.91 -4.35
CA PHE A 104 11.49 7.32 -3.99
C PHE A 104 11.73 7.49 -2.50
N CYS A 105 10.90 6.90 -1.64
CA CYS A 105 11.09 6.97 -0.19
C CYS A 105 12.43 6.34 0.22
N GLY A 106 12.81 5.21 -0.38
CA GLY A 106 14.10 4.57 -0.11
C GLY A 106 15.29 5.42 -0.54
N VAL A 107 15.26 6.03 -1.73
CA VAL A 107 16.32 6.94 -2.19
C VAL A 107 16.44 8.15 -1.25
N MET A 108 15.32 8.76 -0.88
CA MET A 108 15.32 9.91 0.03
C MET A 108 15.77 9.55 1.45
N ALA A 109 15.46 8.35 1.91
CA ALA A 109 15.98 7.79 3.15
C ALA A 109 17.52 7.67 3.11
N GLY A 110 18.05 7.13 2.02
CA GLY A 110 19.50 7.04 1.80
C GLY A 110 20.16 8.42 1.75
N ILE A 111 19.56 9.39 1.07
CA ILE A 111 20.07 10.78 1.03
C ILE A 111 20.06 11.40 2.43
N ALA A 112 18.99 11.22 3.21
CA ALA A 112 18.91 11.71 4.58
C ALA A 112 20.01 11.08 5.45
N GLN A 113 20.24 9.77 5.32
CA GLN A 113 21.33 9.08 6.01
C GLN A 113 22.69 9.66 5.64
N LEU A 114 23.00 9.84 4.36
CA LEU A 114 24.29 10.38 3.90
C LEU A 114 24.57 11.79 4.40
N ILE A 115 23.54 12.63 4.49
CA ILE A 115 23.71 14.04 4.88
C ILE A 115 23.74 14.20 6.40
N LEU A 116 22.89 13.48 7.13
CA LEU A 116 22.67 13.70 8.55
C LEU A 116 23.49 12.77 9.45
N ALA A 117 23.80 11.56 8.99
CA ALA A 117 24.54 10.60 9.81
C ALA A 117 25.93 11.10 10.25
N PRO A 118 26.73 11.79 9.44
CA PRO A 118 28.01 12.34 9.88
C PRO A 118 27.91 13.27 11.10
N ILE A 119 26.74 13.90 11.30
CA ILE A 119 26.50 14.86 12.38
C ILE A 119 25.92 14.17 13.62
N PHE A 120 24.96 13.25 13.42
CA PHE A 120 24.12 12.72 14.50
C PHE A 120 24.36 11.24 14.82
N GLU A 121 24.76 10.45 13.82
CA GLU A 121 24.97 9.00 13.93
C GLU A 121 26.23 8.60 13.16
N PRO A 122 27.43 8.90 13.64
CA PRO A 122 28.65 8.57 12.90
C PRO A 122 28.76 7.05 12.72
N VAL A 123 28.39 6.57 11.54
CA VAL A 123 28.41 5.16 11.15
C VAL A 123 29.63 4.89 10.29
N LEU A 124 30.45 3.93 10.70
CA LEU A 124 31.67 3.56 9.98
C LEU A 124 31.47 2.48 8.92
N GLY A 125 30.25 1.93 8.81
CA GLY A 125 29.93 0.84 7.91
C GLY A 125 28.77 1.15 6.94
N PRO A 126 28.48 0.21 6.02
CA PRO A 126 27.38 0.37 5.09
C PRO A 126 26.03 0.30 5.80
N THR A 127 25.12 1.22 5.46
CA THR A 127 23.71 1.13 5.81
C THR A 127 23.02 0.19 4.84
N VAL A 128 22.19 -0.73 5.33
CA VAL A 128 21.45 -1.73 4.54
C VAL A 128 20.02 -1.86 5.03
N GLY A 129 19.10 -2.21 4.15
CA GLY A 129 17.71 -2.55 4.47
C GLY A 129 16.66 -1.76 3.71
N ALA A 130 15.51 -2.39 3.53
CA ALA A 130 14.31 -1.81 2.90
C ALA A 130 13.57 -0.83 3.83
N SER A 131 13.96 -0.76 5.10
CA SER A 131 13.19 -0.09 6.15
C SER A 131 12.95 1.40 5.91
N GLY A 132 13.87 2.12 5.30
CA GLY A 132 13.67 3.52 4.90
C GLY A 132 12.48 3.69 3.95
N ALA A 133 12.39 2.85 2.91
CA ALA A 133 11.23 2.83 2.01
C ALA A 133 9.95 2.39 2.72
N ILE A 134 10.06 1.41 3.63
CA ILE A 134 8.93 0.88 4.41
C ILE A 134 8.35 1.95 5.35
N TYR A 135 9.16 2.79 5.98
CA TYR A 135 8.65 3.91 6.77
C TYR A 135 7.81 4.88 5.91
N GLY A 136 8.21 5.13 4.66
CA GLY A 136 7.36 5.81 3.69
C GLY A 136 6.02 5.08 3.46
N VAL A 137 6.06 3.76 3.25
CA VAL A 137 4.84 2.93 3.07
C VAL A 137 3.94 2.99 4.30
N LEU A 138 4.49 2.96 5.51
CA LEU A 138 3.73 3.12 6.75
C LEU A 138 3.03 4.47 6.83
N ILE A 139 3.68 5.55 6.41
CA ILE A 139 3.07 6.89 6.30
C ILE A 139 1.90 6.88 5.31
N ALA A 140 2.08 6.26 4.13
CA ALA A 140 1.00 6.15 3.15
C ALA A 140 -0.18 5.38 3.71
N PHE A 141 0.08 4.24 4.34
CA PHE A 141 -0.96 3.42 4.96
C PHE A 141 -1.69 4.17 6.09
N ALA A 142 -0.96 4.83 6.99
CA ALA A 142 -1.54 5.60 8.09
C ALA A 142 -2.39 6.80 7.62
N THR A 143 -2.03 7.40 6.47
CA THR A 143 -2.83 8.50 5.89
C THR A 143 -4.07 8.02 5.15
N MET A 144 -4.08 6.79 4.64
CA MET A 144 -5.25 6.18 3.98
C MET A 144 -6.19 5.48 4.96
N PHE A 145 -5.64 4.83 5.97
CA PHE A 145 -6.36 3.97 6.91
C PHE A 145 -6.06 4.32 8.38
N PRO A 146 -6.25 5.59 8.82
CA PRO A 146 -5.78 6.07 10.12
C PRO A 146 -6.42 5.35 11.32
N ASP A 147 -7.65 4.90 11.17
CA ASP A 147 -8.43 4.29 12.24
C ASP A 147 -8.46 2.74 12.19
N GLN A 148 -7.77 2.14 11.21
CA GLN A 148 -7.56 0.69 11.21
C GLN A 148 -6.71 0.27 12.43
N TYR A 149 -6.93 -0.96 12.90
CA TYR A 149 -6.20 -1.52 14.03
C TYR A 149 -5.06 -2.41 13.56
N VAL A 150 -3.89 -2.23 14.17
CA VAL A 150 -2.76 -3.16 14.14
C VAL A 150 -2.69 -3.82 15.51
N TYR A 151 -2.53 -5.13 15.54
CA TYR A 151 -2.44 -5.89 16.79
C TYR A 151 -0.97 -6.09 17.15
N ILE A 152 -0.49 -5.34 18.17
CA ILE A 152 0.87 -5.51 18.71
C ILE A 152 0.90 -6.83 19.49
N TYR A 153 1.89 -7.68 19.17
CA TYR A 153 2.00 -9.04 19.71
C TYR A 153 0.70 -9.86 19.59
N PHE A 154 -0.11 -9.58 18.56
CA PHE A 154 -1.44 -10.21 18.34
C PHE A 154 -2.47 -10.00 19.46
N LEU A 155 -2.19 -9.16 20.45
CA LEU A 155 -3.00 -8.97 21.65
C LEU A 155 -3.55 -7.54 21.79
N ILE A 156 -2.73 -6.52 21.55
CA ILE A 156 -3.07 -5.13 21.84
C ILE A 156 -3.50 -4.42 20.55
N PRO A 157 -4.80 -4.09 20.39
CA PRO A 157 -5.27 -3.33 19.23
C PRO A 157 -4.86 -1.86 19.35
N VAL A 158 -4.03 -1.38 18.44
CA VAL A 158 -3.61 0.03 18.36
C VAL A 158 -4.02 0.57 17.01
N LYS A 159 -4.62 1.77 16.96
CA LYS A 159 -4.91 2.43 15.69
C LYS A 159 -3.62 2.76 14.95
N VAL A 160 -3.60 2.52 13.64
CA VAL A 160 -2.43 2.70 12.77
C VAL A 160 -1.78 4.06 12.92
N LYS A 161 -2.58 5.14 12.98
CA LYS A 161 -2.05 6.50 13.18
C LYS A 161 -1.20 6.65 14.43
N TYR A 162 -1.58 6.02 15.55
CA TYR A 162 -0.81 6.06 16.79
C TYR A 162 0.39 5.11 16.75
N PHE A 163 0.24 3.96 16.11
CA PHE A 163 1.33 3.02 15.91
C PHE A 163 2.47 3.65 15.10
N VAL A 164 2.15 4.24 13.94
CA VAL A 164 3.16 4.88 13.08
C VAL A 164 3.77 6.12 13.74
N MET A 165 2.95 6.92 14.42
CA MET A 165 3.45 8.06 15.19
C MET A 165 4.42 7.62 16.31
N GLY A 166 4.09 6.54 17.01
CA GLY A 166 4.97 5.95 18.02
C GLY A 166 6.32 5.49 17.44
N LEU A 167 6.31 4.86 16.27
CA LEU A 167 7.55 4.46 15.58
C LEU A 167 8.42 5.67 15.21
N ILE A 168 7.81 6.76 14.76
CA ILE A 168 8.53 8.01 14.42
C ILE A 168 9.14 8.63 15.69
N VAL A 169 8.36 8.73 16.77
CA VAL A 169 8.83 9.28 18.05
C VAL A 169 10.00 8.45 18.59
N LEU A 170 9.88 7.12 18.59
CA LEU A 170 10.96 6.21 18.98
C LEU A 170 12.19 6.39 18.09
N GLY A 171 12.00 6.51 16.76
CA GLY A 171 13.09 6.80 15.83
C GLY A 171 13.83 8.10 16.16
N VAL A 172 13.09 9.17 16.42
CA VAL A 172 13.68 10.46 16.83
C VAL A 172 14.47 10.35 18.15
N MET A 173 13.88 9.68 19.14
CA MET A 173 14.53 9.48 20.45
C MET A 173 15.77 8.59 20.39
N SER A 174 15.87 7.73 19.37
CA SER A 174 16.97 6.80 19.19
C SER A 174 18.09 7.34 18.29
N VAL A 175 17.95 8.54 17.74
CA VAL A 175 19.01 9.19 16.97
C VAL A 175 20.24 9.43 17.87
N GLY A 176 21.42 9.00 17.42
CA GLY A 176 22.66 9.09 18.19
C GLY A 176 22.76 8.11 19.37
N GLY A 177 21.78 7.23 19.56
CA GLY A 177 21.78 6.19 20.57
C GLY A 177 22.68 5.00 20.23
N PRO A 178 22.96 4.13 21.21
CA PRO A 178 23.71 2.91 20.96
C PRO A 178 22.94 1.95 20.07
N GLY A 179 23.54 1.48 18.99
CA GLY A 179 22.96 0.48 18.09
C GLY A 179 23.31 0.73 16.62
N ASN A 180 23.06 -0.29 15.80
CA ASN A 180 23.33 -0.25 14.35
C ASN A 180 22.07 0.11 13.54
N ILE A 181 21.08 0.79 14.14
CA ILE A 181 19.84 1.14 13.47
C ILE A 181 20.01 2.52 12.81
N ALA A 182 19.84 2.59 11.51
CA ALA A 182 19.90 3.83 10.75
C ALA A 182 18.58 4.64 10.93
N ASN A 183 18.41 5.25 12.11
CA ASN A 183 17.21 6.00 12.47
C ASN A 183 16.97 7.18 11.53
N LEU A 184 18.02 7.85 11.09
CA LEU A 184 17.95 8.97 10.16
C LEU A 184 17.43 8.55 8.79
N ALA A 185 17.77 7.34 8.29
CA ALA A 185 17.18 6.78 7.08
C ALA A 185 15.68 6.54 7.26
N HIS A 186 15.25 5.98 8.39
CA HIS A 186 13.84 5.76 8.69
C HIS A 186 13.03 7.07 8.70
N LEU A 187 13.54 8.07 9.41
CA LEU A 187 12.89 9.38 9.50
C LEU A 187 12.91 10.12 8.16
N GLY A 188 14.00 10.01 7.40
CA GLY A 188 14.11 10.56 6.05
C GLY A 188 13.08 9.96 5.09
N GLY A 189 12.90 8.64 5.10
CA GLY A 189 11.90 7.94 4.31
C GLY A 189 10.46 8.30 4.70
N ALA A 190 10.18 8.39 6.00
CA ALA A 190 8.89 8.82 6.51
C ALA A 190 8.55 10.25 6.09
N LEU A 191 9.49 11.20 6.27
CA LEU A 191 9.31 12.59 5.89
C LEU A 191 9.09 12.74 4.38
N ALA A 192 9.93 12.10 3.57
CA ALA A 192 9.80 12.13 2.11
C ALA A 192 8.45 11.56 1.66
N GLY A 193 8.03 10.44 2.26
CA GLY A 193 6.73 9.85 2.00
C GLY A 193 5.57 10.77 2.34
N TYR A 194 5.62 11.45 3.47
CA TYR A 194 4.61 12.43 3.87
C TYR A 194 4.54 13.62 2.91
N LEU A 195 5.70 14.20 2.58
CA LEU A 195 5.78 15.33 1.64
C LEU A 195 5.27 14.96 0.25
N TYR A 196 5.58 13.76 -0.24
CA TYR A 196 5.03 13.25 -1.49
C TYR A 196 3.50 13.19 -1.46
N ILE A 197 2.90 12.70 -0.37
CA ILE A 197 1.44 12.61 -0.24
C ILE A 197 0.80 14.00 -0.21
N LEU A 198 1.41 14.95 0.50
CA LEU A 198 0.94 16.34 0.50
C LEU A 198 0.99 16.96 -0.90
N TYR A 199 2.10 16.75 -1.63
CA TYR A 199 2.27 17.22 -3.01
C TYR A 199 1.23 16.58 -3.95
N ASP A 200 1.01 15.26 -3.85
CA ASP A 200 0.04 14.54 -4.67
C ASP A 200 -1.40 15.05 -4.42
N ARG A 201 -1.76 15.29 -3.17
CA ARG A 201 -3.05 15.90 -2.78
C ARG A 201 -3.20 17.32 -3.31
N TYR A 202 -2.16 18.15 -3.19
CA TYR A 202 -2.16 19.51 -3.73
C TYR A 202 -2.34 19.50 -5.26
N ARG A 203 -1.61 18.64 -5.97
CA ARG A 203 -1.69 18.49 -7.42
C ARG A 203 -3.09 18.08 -7.91
N ILE A 204 -3.75 17.17 -7.19
CA ILE A 204 -5.12 16.76 -7.49
C ILE A 204 -6.10 17.94 -7.30
N ARG A 205 -5.95 18.72 -6.23
CA ARG A 205 -6.80 19.89 -5.95
C ARG A 205 -6.63 21.01 -6.98
N SER A 206 -5.43 21.20 -7.51
CA SER A 206 -5.11 22.25 -8.51
C SER A 206 -5.48 21.90 -9.94
N GLY A 207 -6.28 20.85 -10.18
CA GLY A 207 -6.76 20.47 -11.52
C GLY A 207 -5.76 19.65 -12.34
N GLY A 208 -4.70 19.14 -11.72
CA GLY A 208 -3.76 18.23 -12.37
C GLY A 208 -4.44 16.90 -12.75
N LYS A 209 -4.13 16.36 -13.95
CA LYS A 209 -4.65 15.05 -14.37
C LYS A 209 -4.29 13.99 -13.33
N ILE A 210 -5.31 13.27 -12.87
CA ILE A 210 -5.15 12.13 -11.96
C ILE A 210 -4.40 11.02 -12.70
N THR A 211 -3.10 10.91 -12.49
CA THR A 211 -2.32 9.79 -12.97
C THR A 211 -2.42 8.65 -11.97
N GLY A 212 -3.39 7.77 -12.16
CA GLY A 212 -3.56 6.52 -11.41
C GLY A 212 -4.44 6.66 -10.16
N ALA A 213 -5.65 6.17 -10.28
CA ALA A 213 -6.53 5.56 -9.28
C ALA A 213 -6.55 6.12 -7.83
N PHE A 214 -6.78 7.40 -7.63
CA PHE A 214 -7.52 7.87 -6.48
C PHE A 214 -8.95 8.24 -6.91
N GLN A 215 -9.69 7.28 -7.42
CA GLN A 215 -11.14 7.31 -7.35
C GLN A 215 -11.52 6.84 -5.95
N SER A 216 -11.48 7.74 -4.98
CA SER A 216 -12.27 7.55 -3.77
C SER A 216 -13.72 7.38 -4.24
N ARG A 217 -14.30 6.24 -3.96
CA ARG A 217 -15.74 6.03 -4.03
C ARG A 217 -16.39 6.86 -2.91
N THR A 218 -16.37 8.17 -3.02
CA THR A 218 -17.45 8.97 -2.50
C THR A 218 -18.54 8.83 -3.54
N ALA A 219 -19.44 7.90 -3.30
CA ALA A 219 -20.74 7.88 -3.94
C ALA A 219 -21.48 9.15 -3.53
N SER A 220 -21.15 10.27 -4.17
CA SER A 220 -22.08 11.38 -4.28
C SER A 220 -23.06 10.97 -5.35
N SER A 221 -24.22 10.50 -4.93
CA SER A 221 -25.40 10.41 -5.75
C SER A 221 -25.74 11.80 -6.25
N GLN A 222 -25.15 12.20 -7.36
CA GLN A 222 -25.64 13.31 -8.16
C GLN A 222 -26.76 12.76 -9.04
N TRP A 223 -27.97 12.85 -8.52
CA TRP A 223 -29.18 12.80 -9.32
C TRP A 223 -29.16 14.01 -10.25
N SER A 224 -28.67 13.86 -11.48
CA SER A 224 -28.96 14.79 -12.57
C SER A 224 -30.36 14.51 -13.06
N GLN A 225 -31.26 15.45 -12.78
CA GLN A 225 -32.61 15.51 -13.40
C GLN A 225 -32.43 15.59 -14.92
N PRO A 226 -33.25 14.89 -15.72
CA PRO A 226 -33.27 15.06 -17.15
C PRO A 226 -33.92 16.40 -17.49
N SER A 227 -33.12 17.32 -18.05
CA SER A 227 -33.69 18.51 -18.73
C SER A 227 -34.30 18.09 -20.05
N SER A 228 -35.59 18.28 -20.17
CA SER A 228 -36.32 18.25 -21.43
C SER A 228 -35.86 19.40 -22.34
N SER A 229 -35.29 19.08 -23.51
CA SER A 229 -35.33 19.98 -24.67
C SER A 229 -35.40 19.11 -25.92
N ASP A 230 -36.49 19.40 -26.68
CA ASP A 230 -36.78 18.90 -28.02
C ASP A 230 -35.66 19.14 -29.02
N GLY A 231 -35.55 18.24 -30.02
CA GLY A 231 -34.88 18.56 -31.28
C GLY A 231 -34.19 17.40 -31.97
N ASP A 232 -34.97 16.67 -32.76
CA ASP A 232 -34.70 16.24 -34.15
C ASP A 232 -33.55 15.30 -34.52
N THR A 233 -33.98 14.21 -35.13
CA THR A 233 -33.47 13.41 -36.27
C THR A 233 -32.18 12.58 -36.16
N THR A 234 -32.46 11.24 -36.33
CA THR A 234 -31.77 10.27 -37.21
C THR A 234 -30.26 10.09 -37.06
N ASN A 235 -29.93 9.02 -36.30
CA ASN A 235 -28.86 8.08 -36.69
C ASN A 235 -29.09 6.75 -35.95
N ALA A 236 -29.56 5.75 -36.65
CA ALA A 236 -29.70 4.38 -36.15
C ALA A 236 -28.32 3.77 -35.96
N LYS A 237 -27.87 3.64 -34.71
CA LYS A 237 -26.76 2.77 -34.35
C LYS A 237 -27.28 1.34 -34.19
N VAL A 238 -26.75 0.45 -35.02
CA VAL A 238 -26.92 -0.99 -34.89
C VAL A 238 -26.30 -1.42 -33.59
N TYR A 239 -27.11 -1.81 -32.61
CA TYR A 239 -26.64 -2.41 -31.35
C TYR A 239 -26.55 -3.93 -31.51
N ASP A 240 -25.44 -4.50 -31.12
CA ASP A 240 -25.19 -5.95 -31.12
C ASP A 240 -26.10 -6.63 -30.08
N ILE A 241 -26.81 -7.69 -30.49
CA ILE A 241 -27.84 -8.42 -29.70
C ILE A 241 -27.26 -9.00 -28.39
N LYS A 242 -25.92 -9.10 -28.25
CA LYS A 242 -25.25 -9.53 -27.03
C LYS A 242 -25.24 -8.47 -25.94
N GLU A 243 -25.22 -7.17 -26.27
CA GLU A 243 -25.22 -6.10 -25.27
C GLU A 243 -26.59 -5.87 -24.64
N SER A 244 -27.70 -6.07 -25.40
CA SER A 244 -29.06 -5.88 -24.88
C SER A 244 -29.42 -6.88 -23.78
N LYS A 245 -29.00 -8.15 -23.90
CA LYS A 245 -29.26 -9.17 -22.88
C LYS A 245 -28.47 -8.92 -21.55
N SER A 246 -27.34 -8.24 -21.60
CA SER A 246 -26.60 -7.90 -20.40
C SER A 246 -27.16 -6.70 -19.63
N PHE A 247 -27.88 -5.81 -20.31
CA PHE A 247 -28.56 -4.67 -19.68
C PHE A 247 -29.88 -5.11 -19.03
N GLU A 248 -30.68 -5.95 -19.66
CA GLU A 248 -31.91 -6.49 -19.07
C GLU A 248 -31.65 -7.32 -17.82
N GLN A 249 -30.62 -8.17 -17.81
CA GLN A 249 -30.23 -8.94 -16.62
C GLN A 249 -29.73 -8.06 -15.45
N LYS A 250 -29.13 -6.91 -15.73
CA LYS A 250 -28.67 -5.99 -14.72
C LYS A 250 -29.80 -5.19 -14.08
N ASP A 251 -30.80 -4.81 -14.84
CA ASP A 251 -31.98 -4.10 -14.35
C ASP A 251 -32.91 -5.03 -13.54
N GLU A 252 -33.07 -6.28 -13.93
CA GLU A 252 -33.83 -7.27 -13.15
C GLU A 252 -33.14 -7.60 -11.80
N GLN A 253 -31.81 -7.69 -11.79
CA GLN A 253 -31.06 -7.90 -10.53
C GLN A 253 -31.14 -6.69 -9.59
N SER A 254 -31.09 -5.46 -10.13
CA SER A 254 -31.18 -4.24 -9.32
C SER A 254 -32.58 -4.04 -8.73
N THR A 255 -33.61 -4.40 -9.47
CA THR A 255 -35.00 -4.31 -9.03
C THR A 255 -35.33 -5.39 -7.99
N SER A 256 -34.79 -6.59 -8.15
CA SER A 256 -34.92 -7.68 -7.19
C SER A 256 -34.23 -7.37 -5.85
N GLN A 257 -33.04 -6.77 -5.91
CA GLN A 257 -32.29 -6.39 -4.69
C GLN A 257 -33.04 -5.30 -3.90
N LYS A 258 -33.55 -4.26 -4.57
CA LYS A 258 -34.36 -3.23 -3.90
C LYS A 258 -35.58 -3.78 -3.18
N ARG A 259 -36.29 -4.74 -3.80
CA ARG A 259 -37.44 -5.39 -3.16
C ARG A 259 -37.05 -6.16 -1.90
N ILE A 260 -35.88 -6.81 -1.89
CA ILE A 260 -35.39 -7.53 -0.71
C ILE A 260 -35.04 -6.53 0.39
N ASP A 261 -34.40 -5.43 0.06
CA ASP A 261 -34.02 -4.39 1.01
C ASP A 261 -35.27 -3.73 1.65
N ASP A 262 -36.31 -3.43 0.86
CA ASP A 262 -37.59 -2.91 1.35
C ASP A 262 -38.28 -3.89 2.33
N ILE A 263 -38.24 -5.20 2.04
CA ILE A 263 -38.77 -6.25 2.92
C ILE A 263 -37.99 -6.34 4.23
N LEU A 264 -36.65 -6.22 4.19
CA LEU A 264 -35.81 -6.24 5.38
C LEU A 264 -36.06 -5.01 6.26
N ASP A 265 -36.25 -3.83 5.68
CA ASP A 265 -36.60 -2.60 6.39
C ASP A 265 -37.98 -2.73 7.06
N LYS A 266 -38.95 -3.36 6.38
CA LYS A 266 -40.29 -3.63 6.94
C LYS A 266 -40.23 -4.60 8.13
N ILE A 267 -39.36 -5.63 8.05
CA ILE A 267 -39.11 -6.53 9.17
C ILE A 267 -38.52 -5.78 10.36
N SER A 268 -37.53 -4.90 10.12
CA SER A 268 -36.88 -4.12 11.15
C SER A 268 -37.81 -3.18 11.88
N ASN A 269 -38.76 -2.56 11.14
CA ASN A 269 -39.70 -1.59 11.68
C ASN A 269 -40.97 -2.19 12.29
N SER A 270 -41.46 -3.30 11.75
CA SER A 270 -42.82 -3.83 12.07
C SER A 270 -42.86 -5.32 12.38
N GLY A 271 -41.69 -5.99 12.40
CA GLY A 271 -41.55 -7.41 12.69
C GLY A 271 -41.94 -8.33 11.52
N TYR A 272 -41.47 -9.57 11.55
CA TYR A 272 -41.68 -10.58 10.49
C TYR A 272 -43.18 -10.90 10.21
N GLN A 273 -44.06 -10.74 11.22
CA GLN A 273 -45.50 -11.01 11.06
C GLN A 273 -46.24 -9.95 10.24
N SER A 274 -45.64 -8.81 9.98
CA SER A 274 -46.22 -7.76 9.14
C SER A 274 -46.04 -8.01 7.65
N LEU A 275 -45.30 -9.05 7.27
CA LEU A 275 -45.06 -9.40 5.87
C LEU A 275 -46.27 -10.12 5.24
N SER A 276 -46.58 -9.76 4.00
CA SER A 276 -47.53 -10.53 3.19
C SER A 276 -46.96 -11.89 2.77
N ASP A 277 -47.80 -12.81 2.36
CA ASP A 277 -47.37 -14.14 1.93
C ASP A 277 -46.47 -14.09 0.67
N GLU A 278 -46.63 -13.07 -0.18
CA GLU A 278 -45.76 -12.83 -1.32
C GLU A 278 -44.36 -12.34 -0.87
N GLU A 279 -44.28 -11.42 0.09
CA GLU A 279 -43.05 -10.91 0.63
C GLU A 279 -42.24 -12.03 1.36
N LYS A 280 -42.92 -12.91 2.10
CA LYS A 280 -42.32 -14.10 2.72
C LYS A 280 -41.73 -15.06 1.69
N LYS A 281 -42.43 -15.25 0.56
CA LYS A 281 -42.01 -16.12 -0.55
C LYS A 281 -40.74 -15.54 -1.23
N ILE A 282 -40.70 -14.24 -1.48
CA ILE A 282 -39.52 -13.53 -2.05
C ILE A 282 -38.29 -13.68 -1.13
N LEU A 283 -38.50 -13.49 0.16
CA LEU A 283 -37.40 -13.62 1.16
C LEU A 283 -36.87 -15.07 1.23
N PHE A 284 -37.76 -16.05 1.17
CA PHE A 284 -37.37 -17.46 1.17
C PHE A 284 -36.63 -17.87 -0.10
N GLU A 285 -37.06 -17.41 -1.29
CA GLU A 285 -36.32 -17.65 -2.52
C GLU A 285 -34.95 -16.96 -2.55
N ALA A 286 -34.83 -15.75 -2.01
CA ALA A 286 -33.58 -15.05 -1.89
C ALA A 286 -32.59 -15.80 -0.96
N SER A 287 -33.05 -16.30 0.18
CA SER A 287 -32.23 -17.08 1.10
C SER A 287 -31.70 -18.39 0.51
N LYS A 288 -32.47 -19.00 -0.38
CA LYS A 288 -32.09 -20.23 -1.09
C LYS A 288 -31.03 -20.03 -2.17
N ARG A 289 -30.88 -18.80 -2.67
CA ARG A 289 -29.86 -18.42 -3.65
C ARG A 289 -28.51 -18.00 -3.01
N MET A 290 -28.50 -17.79 -1.69
CA MET A 290 -27.31 -17.39 -0.95
C MET A 290 -26.57 -18.58 -0.27
N ASN A 291 -27.19 -19.78 -0.26
CA ASN A 291 -26.59 -21.04 0.13
C ASN A 291 -26.21 -21.88 -1.10
#